data_e56487e459161b47fb5050a852c1b497
#
_entry.id   e56487e459161b47fb5050a852c1b497
#
_cell.length_a   1.000
_cell.length_b   1.000
_cell.length_c   1.000
_cell.angle_alpha   90.00
_cell.angle_beta   90.00
_cell.angle_gamma   90.00
#
_symmetry.space_group_name_H-M   'P 1'
#
loop_
_entity.id
_entity.type
_entity.pdbx_description
1 polymer ?
#
loop_
_entity_poly.entity_id
_entity_poly.type
_entity_poly.pdbx_seq_one_letter_code
_entity_poly.pdbx_strand_id
1 'polypeptide(L)'
;MKKTSALLVMAALAVFATHASAEKRDWEEDDHGRGHGKSHKRESQREYQRDERPVVEIQIGGYFGDRHRAAAYEYYERQGRAGHCPPGLAKKHNGCQPPGHAKQWQMGRTLERSVVVYPVPRDVIVRIGQPPAGYRYVQVLGDVLMVAIGTNMVVDAIEDLMR
;
A
#
# COMPACT_ATOMS: atom_id res chain seq x y z
N MET A 1 45.35 2.92 38.40
CA MET A 1 45.44 1.47 38.60
C MET A 1 44.56 0.86 37.56
N LYS A 2 45.04 0.60 36.39
CA LYS A 2 45.58 -0.65 35.82
C LYS A 2 44.66 -1.85 36.08
N LYS A 3 43.96 -2.33 35.03
CA LYS A 3 44.03 -3.75 34.63
C LYS A 3 43.42 -3.90 33.24
N THR A 4 44.30 -4.14 32.30
CA THR A 4 44.14 -4.71 30.97
C THR A 4 43.70 -6.17 31.08
N SER A 5 42.78 -6.61 30.19
CA SER A 5 42.68 -8.01 29.83
C SER A 5 42.34 -8.09 28.35
N ALA A 6 43.34 -8.47 27.58
CA ALA A 6 43.26 -8.96 26.23
C ALA A 6 42.98 -10.46 26.26
N LEU A 7 42.15 -10.96 25.34
CA LEU A 7 42.11 -12.38 24.91
C LEU A 7 41.42 -12.43 23.54
N LEU A 8 42.20 -12.57 22.47
CA LEU A 8 42.43 -13.71 21.60
C LEU A 8 41.17 -14.17 20.81
N VAL A 9 41.05 -13.69 19.59
CA VAL A 9 41.32 -14.32 18.26
C VAL A 9 41.00 -15.81 18.20
N MET A 10 40.01 -16.17 17.41
CA MET A 10 40.00 -17.38 16.59
C MET A 10 39.26 -17.09 15.28
N ALA A 11 40.04 -17.03 14.22
CA ALA A 11 39.59 -17.05 12.84
C ALA A 11 39.23 -18.49 12.46
N ALA A 12 38.03 -18.70 11.91
CA ALA A 12 37.69 -19.91 11.18
C ALA A 12 37.21 -19.53 9.78
N LEU A 13 38.11 -19.61 8.82
CA LEU A 13 37.86 -19.56 7.39
C LEU A 13 37.26 -20.91 6.97
N ALA A 14 35.98 -20.93 6.64
CA ALA A 14 35.33 -22.01 5.91
C ALA A 14 35.21 -21.62 4.44
N VAL A 15 36.11 -22.21 3.63
CA VAL A 15 36.09 -22.14 2.16
C VAL A 15 35.04 -23.12 1.67
N PHE A 16 33.92 -22.65 1.15
CA PHE A 16 32.98 -23.47 0.39
C PHE A 16 33.31 -23.38 -1.09
N ALA A 17 33.91 -24.45 -1.60
CA ALA A 17 34.13 -24.67 -3.00
C ALA A 17 32.79 -25.04 -3.67
N THR A 18 32.29 -24.17 -4.51
CA THR A 18 31.14 -24.44 -5.38
C THR A 18 31.60 -25.16 -6.64
N HIS A 19 31.23 -26.43 -6.76
CA HIS A 19 31.44 -27.22 -7.98
C HIS A 19 30.33 -26.84 -8.96
N ALA A 20 30.68 -26.10 -10.00
CA ALA A 20 29.83 -25.91 -11.14
C ALA A 20 29.98 -27.10 -12.08
N SER A 21 29.02 -28.01 -12.11
CA SER A 21 28.94 -29.06 -13.13
C SER A 21 28.14 -28.51 -14.30
N ALA A 22 28.82 -28.14 -15.37
CA ALA A 22 28.22 -27.85 -16.66
C ALA A 22 28.01 -29.18 -17.40
N GLU A 23 26.77 -29.64 -17.47
CA GLU A 23 26.35 -30.79 -18.24
C GLU A 23 25.95 -30.34 -19.66
N LYS A 24 26.80 -30.68 -20.61
CA LYS A 24 26.51 -30.57 -22.05
C LYS A 24 25.48 -31.62 -22.41
N ARG A 25 24.32 -31.20 -22.90
CA ARG A 25 23.39 -32.10 -23.59
C ARG A 25 23.67 -32.06 -25.06
N ASP A 26 24.16 -33.21 -25.58
CA ASP A 26 24.24 -33.49 -26.99
C ASP A 26 22.85 -33.66 -27.56
N TRP A 27 22.61 -32.99 -28.66
CA TRP A 27 21.41 -33.15 -29.47
C TRP A 27 21.69 -34.23 -30.51
N GLU A 28 21.17 -35.42 -30.28
CA GLU A 28 21.07 -36.42 -31.36
C GLU A 28 19.69 -36.27 -32.04
N GLU A 29 19.73 -35.94 -33.29
CA GLU A 29 18.65 -36.09 -34.24
C GLU A 29 18.44 -37.57 -34.49
N ASP A 30 17.26 -38.11 -34.21
CA ASP A 30 16.77 -39.33 -34.79
C ASP A 30 15.31 -39.16 -35.25
N ASP A 31 15.18 -39.18 -36.55
CA ASP A 31 13.97 -39.23 -37.34
C ASP A 31 13.37 -40.65 -37.27
N HIS A 32 12.05 -40.72 -37.43
CA HIS A 32 11.14 -41.82 -37.71
C HIS A 32 10.20 -42.29 -36.59
N GLY A 33 8.92 -42.10 -36.85
CA GLY A 33 7.89 -42.93 -36.21
C GLY A 33 6.50 -42.29 -36.14
N ARG A 34 5.72 -42.48 -37.24
CA ARG A 34 4.26 -42.27 -37.18
C ARG A 34 3.63 -43.09 -36.04
N GLY A 35 3.09 -42.42 -35.04
CA GLY A 35 2.29 -43.02 -34.01
C GLY A 35 1.10 -42.13 -33.65
N HIS A 36 -0.10 -42.57 -34.03
CA HIS A 36 -1.36 -41.99 -33.54
C HIS A 36 -1.43 -42.17 -32.01
N GLY A 37 -1.12 -41.13 -31.26
CA GLY A 37 -1.22 -41.10 -29.80
C GLY A 37 -2.18 -40.00 -29.40
N LYS A 38 -3.29 -40.39 -28.79
CA LYS A 38 -4.31 -39.53 -28.21
C LYS A 38 -3.64 -38.46 -27.33
N SER A 39 -3.75 -37.20 -27.73
CA SER A 39 -3.35 -36.07 -26.90
C SER A 39 -4.23 -36.03 -25.66
N HIS A 40 -3.73 -36.57 -24.56
CA HIS A 40 -4.23 -36.17 -23.26
C HIS A 40 -3.88 -34.70 -23.07
N LYS A 41 -4.86 -33.87 -23.34
CA LYS A 41 -4.89 -32.47 -22.94
C LYS A 41 -4.71 -32.43 -21.42
N ARG A 42 -3.45 -32.38 -20.96
CA ARG A 42 -3.14 -31.95 -19.61
C ARG A 42 -3.47 -30.47 -19.58
N GLU A 43 -4.71 -30.21 -19.31
CA GLU A 43 -5.20 -28.95 -18.81
C GLU A 43 -4.39 -28.70 -17.53
N SER A 44 -3.29 -27.96 -17.65
CA SER A 44 -2.59 -27.43 -16.50
C SER A 44 -3.59 -26.48 -15.84
N GLN A 45 -4.33 -26.99 -14.88
CA GLN A 45 -4.97 -26.20 -13.86
C GLN A 45 -3.84 -25.44 -13.17
N ARG A 46 -3.50 -24.29 -13.71
CA ARG A 46 -2.86 -23.24 -12.93
C ARG A 46 -3.95 -22.79 -11.97
N GLU A 47 -3.98 -23.48 -10.85
CA GLU A 47 -4.65 -23.03 -9.67
C GLU A 47 -4.04 -21.64 -9.42
N TYR A 48 -4.80 -20.60 -9.82
CA TYR A 48 -4.54 -19.24 -9.38
C TYR A 48 -4.71 -19.29 -7.88
N GLN A 49 -3.63 -19.54 -7.16
CA GLN A 49 -3.55 -19.22 -5.74
C GLN A 49 -3.85 -17.73 -5.65
N ARG A 50 -5.14 -17.45 -5.51
CA ARG A 50 -5.59 -16.13 -5.09
C ARG A 50 -4.91 -15.92 -3.75
N ASP A 51 -3.97 -14.99 -3.72
CA ASP A 51 -3.22 -14.57 -2.53
C ASP A 51 -4.26 -14.01 -1.55
N GLU A 52 -4.91 -14.92 -0.83
CA GLU A 52 -5.94 -14.61 0.17
C GLU A 52 -5.24 -14.05 1.40
N ARG A 53 -4.70 -12.84 1.26
CA ARG A 53 -4.32 -12.07 2.42
C ARG A 53 -5.58 -11.84 3.23
N PRO A 54 -5.59 -12.22 4.51
CA PRO A 54 -6.77 -12.01 5.33
C PRO A 54 -7.16 -10.52 5.28
N VAL A 55 -8.36 -10.25 4.76
CA VAL A 55 -8.92 -8.90 4.81
C VAL A 55 -9.22 -8.62 6.26
N VAL A 56 -8.53 -7.64 6.83
CA VAL A 56 -8.80 -7.19 8.20
C VAL A 56 -10.15 -6.49 8.18
N GLU A 57 -11.14 -7.07 8.86
CA GLU A 57 -12.43 -6.42 9.04
C GLU A 57 -12.27 -5.26 10.03
N ILE A 58 -12.49 -4.03 9.55
CA ILE A 58 -12.38 -2.83 10.37
C ILE A 58 -13.77 -2.28 10.64
N GLN A 59 -14.05 -2.01 11.92
CA GLN A 59 -15.28 -1.34 12.32
C GLN A 59 -15.33 0.06 11.73
N ILE A 60 -16.52 0.47 11.29
CA ILE A 60 -16.75 1.83 10.73
C ILE A 60 -16.44 2.86 11.81
N GLY A 61 -15.55 3.81 11.49
CA GLY A 61 -15.07 4.86 12.39
C GLY A 61 -14.05 4.42 13.44
N GLY A 62 -13.51 3.18 13.33
CA GLY A 62 -12.63 2.61 14.35
C GLY A 62 -11.15 2.50 13.97
N TYR A 63 -10.74 3.06 12.85
CA TYR A 63 -9.36 2.92 12.38
C TYR A 63 -8.45 4.11 12.75
N PHE A 64 -8.88 5.33 12.46
CA PHE A 64 -8.07 6.52 12.73
C PHE A 64 -8.18 6.94 14.20
N GLY A 65 -7.20 6.54 14.99
CA GLY A 65 -7.04 7.05 16.37
C GLY A 65 -6.38 8.44 16.41
N ASP A 66 -6.23 8.98 17.62
CA ASP A 66 -5.70 10.33 17.86
C ASP A 66 -4.33 10.59 17.24
N ARG A 67 -3.44 9.59 17.23
CA ARG A 67 -2.13 9.68 16.57
C ARG A 67 -2.23 9.96 15.10
N HIS A 68 -3.12 9.24 14.39
CA HIS A 68 -3.32 9.41 12.96
C HIS A 68 -3.86 10.81 12.66
N ARG A 69 -4.84 11.25 13.45
CA ARG A 69 -5.46 12.57 13.34
C ARG A 69 -4.43 13.67 13.59
N ALA A 70 -3.69 13.61 14.69
CA ALA A 70 -2.64 14.58 15.02
C ALA A 70 -1.57 14.68 13.93
N ALA A 71 -1.09 13.54 13.43
CA ALA A 71 -0.07 13.50 12.37
C ALA A 71 -0.55 14.08 11.05
N ALA A 72 -1.81 13.84 10.68
CA ALA A 72 -2.42 14.42 9.50
C ALA A 72 -2.62 15.93 9.65
N TYR A 73 -3.20 16.37 10.76
CA TYR A 73 -3.40 17.80 11.04
C TYR A 73 -2.09 18.58 11.02
N GLU A 74 -1.03 18.09 11.66
CA GLU A 74 0.28 18.72 11.66
C GLU A 74 0.85 18.90 10.24
N TYR A 75 0.67 17.92 9.38
CA TYR A 75 1.12 18.01 7.99
C TYR A 75 0.34 19.09 7.23
N TYR A 76 -0.99 19.02 7.24
CA TYR A 76 -1.83 19.92 6.46
C TYR A 76 -1.79 21.36 6.98
N GLU A 77 -1.67 21.54 8.27
CA GLU A 77 -1.49 22.85 8.88
C GLU A 77 -0.19 23.54 8.41
N ARG A 78 0.91 22.77 8.32
CA ARG A 78 2.16 23.31 7.75
C ARG A 78 2.00 23.67 6.26
N GLN A 79 1.32 22.84 5.49
CA GLN A 79 1.03 23.13 4.08
C GLN A 79 0.18 24.40 3.94
N GLY A 80 -0.85 24.53 4.76
CA GLY A 80 -1.71 25.73 4.79
C GLY A 80 -0.95 27.01 5.11
N ARG A 81 -0.07 26.97 6.13
CA ARG A 81 0.80 28.12 6.48
C ARG A 81 1.76 28.47 5.33
N ALA A 82 2.24 27.49 4.60
CA ALA A 82 3.03 27.69 3.40
C ALA A 82 2.21 28.15 2.17
N GLY A 83 0.89 28.28 2.32
CA GLY A 83 -0.02 28.71 1.26
C GLY A 83 -0.37 27.63 0.23
N HIS A 84 -0.09 26.36 0.53
CA HIS A 84 -0.44 25.22 -0.30
C HIS A 84 -1.78 24.64 0.14
N CYS A 85 -2.79 24.75 -0.74
CA CYS A 85 -4.08 24.13 -0.50
C CYS A 85 -4.10 22.69 -1.03
N PRO A 86 -4.68 21.73 -0.31
CA PRO A 86 -4.98 20.41 -0.83
C PRO A 86 -5.81 20.47 -2.12
N PRO A 87 -5.68 19.45 -2.99
CA PRO A 87 -6.50 19.37 -4.19
C PRO A 87 -8.00 19.46 -3.89
N GLY A 88 -8.73 20.18 -4.72
CA GLY A 88 -10.16 20.40 -4.56
C GLY A 88 -10.56 21.56 -3.63
N LEU A 89 -9.59 22.14 -2.90
CA LEU A 89 -9.84 23.34 -2.09
C LEU A 89 -9.38 24.59 -2.84
N ALA A 90 -10.15 25.66 -2.73
CA ALA A 90 -9.76 26.97 -3.26
C ALA A 90 -9.05 27.80 -2.19
N LYS A 91 -7.93 28.45 -2.58
CA LYS A 91 -7.26 29.42 -1.73
C LYS A 91 -8.11 30.69 -1.63
N LYS A 92 -8.55 31.01 -0.44
CA LYS A 92 -9.27 32.24 -0.12
C LYS A 92 -8.46 33.08 0.87
N HIS A 93 -8.88 34.33 1.10
CA HIS A 93 -8.18 35.25 2.03
C HIS A 93 -8.02 34.70 3.46
N ASN A 94 -8.89 33.78 3.87
CA ASN A 94 -8.93 33.15 5.19
C ASN A 94 -8.51 31.65 5.18
N GLY A 95 -7.76 31.22 4.17
CA GLY A 95 -7.24 29.85 4.08
C GLY A 95 -7.76 29.02 2.91
N CYS A 96 -7.56 27.71 2.99
CA CYS A 96 -8.02 26.77 1.98
C CYS A 96 -9.44 26.31 2.31
N GLN A 97 -10.41 26.74 1.52
CA GLN A 97 -11.81 26.42 1.76
C GLN A 97 -12.41 25.54 0.67
N PRO A 98 -13.29 24.59 1.03
CA PRO A 98 -14.06 23.86 0.03
C PRO A 98 -14.96 24.85 -0.74
N PRO A 99 -15.17 24.62 -2.04
CA PRO A 99 -16.07 25.44 -2.84
C PRO A 99 -17.51 25.17 -2.39
N GLY A 100 -18.02 25.91 -1.40
CA GLY A 100 -19.44 26.08 -1.04
C GLY A 100 -20.38 24.87 -1.02
N HIS A 101 -19.88 23.65 -1.09
CA HIS A 101 -20.68 22.44 -1.22
C HIS A 101 -20.75 21.67 0.10
N ALA A 102 -21.92 21.06 0.33
CA ALA A 102 -22.12 20.10 1.39
C ALA A 102 -21.13 18.93 1.26
N LYS A 103 -20.80 18.30 2.39
CA LYS A 103 -19.98 17.11 2.48
C LYS A 103 -20.46 16.06 1.47
N GLN A 104 -19.56 15.62 0.58
CA GLN A 104 -19.90 14.75 -0.55
C GLN A 104 -19.76 13.25 -0.21
N TRP A 105 -19.54 12.92 1.05
CA TRP A 105 -19.36 11.56 1.52
C TRP A 105 -19.97 11.36 2.90
N GLN A 106 -20.26 10.13 3.26
CA GLN A 106 -20.75 9.73 4.58
C GLN A 106 -20.09 8.44 5.03
N MET A 107 -19.80 8.33 6.33
CA MET A 107 -19.31 7.12 6.94
C MET A 107 -20.26 5.94 6.71
N GLY A 108 -19.73 4.76 6.39
CA GLY A 108 -20.54 3.56 6.11
C GLY A 108 -21.28 3.58 4.77
N ARG A 109 -21.12 4.62 3.95
CA ARG A 109 -21.73 4.71 2.62
C ARG A 109 -20.70 4.54 1.52
N THR A 110 -21.12 3.99 0.40
CA THR A 110 -20.30 3.93 -0.82
C THR A 110 -20.09 5.34 -1.34
N LEU A 111 -18.84 5.66 -1.66
CA LEU A 111 -18.46 6.92 -2.26
C LEU A 111 -19.03 6.98 -3.70
N GLU A 112 -19.82 7.99 -3.99
CA GLU A 112 -20.44 8.17 -5.30
C GLU A 112 -19.38 8.39 -6.39
N ARG A 113 -19.67 7.92 -7.60
CA ARG A 113 -18.76 8.10 -8.75
C ARG A 113 -18.56 9.55 -9.18
N SER A 114 -19.51 10.41 -8.83
CA SER A 114 -19.48 11.85 -9.06
C SER A 114 -18.47 12.58 -8.17
N VAL A 115 -18.07 11.97 -7.05
CA VAL A 115 -17.13 12.56 -6.10
C VAL A 115 -15.72 12.51 -6.66
N VAL A 116 -15.09 13.67 -6.78
CA VAL A 116 -13.71 13.77 -7.22
C VAL A 116 -12.79 13.36 -6.08
N VAL A 117 -12.00 12.32 -6.31
CA VAL A 117 -11.02 11.80 -5.35
C VAL A 117 -9.61 12.11 -5.81
N TYR A 118 -8.73 12.41 -4.86
CA TYR A 118 -7.31 12.66 -5.09
C TYR A 118 -6.46 11.65 -4.32
N PRO A 119 -5.23 11.40 -4.76
CA PRO A 119 -4.31 10.59 -3.98
C PRO A 119 -3.89 11.35 -2.70
N VAL A 120 -3.78 10.61 -1.59
CA VAL A 120 -3.21 11.16 -0.36
C VAL A 120 -1.70 11.30 -0.53
N PRO A 121 -1.10 12.45 -0.12
CA PRO A 121 0.33 12.67 -0.21
C PRO A 121 1.13 11.57 0.49
N ARG A 122 2.26 11.17 -0.11
CA ARG A 122 3.13 10.14 0.48
C ARG A 122 3.59 10.47 1.89
N ASP A 123 3.89 11.74 2.15
CA ASP A 123 4.32 12.21 3.46
C ASP A 123 3.25 12.04 4.54
N VAL A 124 1.96 12.14 4.17
CA VAL A 124 0.85 11.83 5.06
C VAL A 124 0.80 10.34 5.33
N ILE A 125 0.87 9.51 4.26
CA ILE A 125 0.86 8.04 4.39
C ILE A 125 2.00 7.55 5.28
N VAL A 126 3.20 8.11 5.14
CA VAL A 126 4.34 7.75 6.01
C VAL A 126 4.06 8.04 7.48
N ARG A 127 3.33 9.12 7.78
CA ARG A 127 3.01 9.54 9.15
C ARG A 127 1.86 8.77 9.78
N ILE A 128 0.80 8.50 8.98
CA ILE A 128 -0.39 7.77 9.46
C ILE A 128 -0.30 6.26 9.25
N GLY A 129 0.76 5.76 8.57
CA GLY A 129 0.92 4.36 8.20
C GLY A 129 0.26 4.00 6.87
N GLN A 130 0.63 2.82 6.35
CA GLN A 130 0.00 2.28 5.15
C GLN A 130 -1.42 1.80 5.44
N PRO A 131 -2.35 1.91 4.48
CA PRO A 131 -3.67 1.34 4.66
C PRO A 131 -3.59 -0.19 4.78
N PRO A 132 -4.45 -0.81 5.60
CA PRO A 132 -4.51 -2.26 5.73
C PRO A 132 -4.91 -2.94 4.43
N ALA A 133 -4.64 -4.25 4.32
CA ALA A 133 -5.05 -5.04 3.18
C ALA A 133 -6.58 -4.96 2.97
N GLY A 134 -7.01 -4.72 1.73
CA GLY A 134 -8.42 -4.53 1.39
C GLY A 134 -8.91 -3.08 1.49
N TYR A 135 -8.07 -2.13 1.90
CA TYR A 135 -8.42 -0.72 2.01
C TYR A 135 -7.43 0.18 1.26
N ARG A 136 -7.84 1.39 0.98
CA ARG A 136 -7.00 2.45 0.41
C ARG A 136 -7.36 3.81 1.01
N TYR A 137 -6.39 4.72 1.02
CA TYR A 137 -6.65 6.11 1.36
C TYR A 137 -6.95 6.91 0.11
N VAL A 138 -7.93 7.80 0.23
CA VAL A 138 -8.26 8.80 -0.78
C VAL A 138 -8.48 10.15 -0.10
N GLN A 139 -8.22 11.22 -0.83
CA GLN A 139 -8.53 12.57 -0.37
C GLN A 139 -9.74 13.11 -1.11
N VAL A 140 -10.70 13.63 -0.37
CA VAL A 140 -11.89 14.31 -0.89
C VAL A 140 -11.94 15.67 -0.23
N LEU A 141 -11.74 16.72 -1.03
CA LEU A 141 -11.65 18.08 -0.52
C LEU A 141 -10.58 18.18 0.59
N GLY A 142 -10.94 18.60 1.77
CA GLY A 142 -10.05 18.72 2.95
C GLY A 142 -10.03 17.49 3.86
N ASP A 143 -10.53 16.34 3.43
CA ASP A 143 -10.68 15.14 4.25
C ASP A 143 -9.83 13.99 3.71
N VAL A 144 -9.24 13.19 4.59
CA VAL A 144 -8.60 11.91 4.24
C VAL A 144 -9.54 10.78 4.64
N LEU A 145 -9.94 9.99 3.66
CA LEU A 145 -10.87 8.88 3.82
C LEU A 145 -10.14 7.55 3.68
N MET A 146 -10.50 6.58 4.50
CA MET A 146 -10.19 5.17 4.28
C MET A 146 -11.40 4.49 3.63
N VAL A 147 -11.20 3.93 2.46
CA VAL A 147 -12.27 3.27 1.69
C VAL A 147 -11.93 1.81 1.42
N ALA A 148 -12.94 0.95 1.48
CA ALA A 148 -12.80 -0.47 1.15
C ALA A 148 -12.61 -0.66 -0.36
N ILE A 149 -11.63 -1.47 -0.76
CA ILE A 149 -11.39 -1.83 -2.17
C ILE A 149 -12.53 -2.73 -2.65
N GLY A 150 -13.05 -2.44 -3.83
CA GLY A 150 -14.18 -3.18 -4.43
C GLY A 150 -15.52 -2.49 -4.22
N THR A 151 -15.90 -2.14 -2.99
CA THR A 151 -17.18 -1.47 -2.70
C THR A 151 -17.10 0.05 -2.71
N ASN A 152 -15.90 0.61 -2.55
CA ASN A 152 -15.66 2.04 -2.31
C ASN A 152 -16.43 2.59 -1.10
N MET A 153 -16.78 1.75 -0.14
CA MET A 153 -17.43 2.18 1.09
C MET A 153 -16.44 2.96 1.97
N VAL A 154 -16.87 4.10 2.48
CA VAL A 154 -16.09 4.90 3.44
C VAL A 154 -16.14 4.22 4.80
N VAL A 155 -14.99 3.74 5.26
CA VAL A 155 -14.87 3.01 6.53
C VAL A 155 -14.46 3.93 7.67
N ASP A 156 -13.56 4.88 7.40
CA ASP A 156 -13.15 5.88 8.39
C ASP A 156 -12.64 7.16 7.72
N ALA A 157 -12.54 8.24 8.47
CA ALA A 157 -12.12 9.54 7.95
C ALA A 157 -11.34 10.37 8.97
N ILE A 158 -10.41 11.18 8.46
CA ILE A 158 -9.84 12.33 9.17
C ILE A 158 -10.40 13.57 8.46
N GLU A 159 -11.27 14.26 9.14
CA GLU A 159 -12.05 15.36 8.59
C GLU A 159 -11.38 16.72 8.88
N ASP A 160 -11.76 17.74 8.09
CA ASP A 160 -11.46 19.13 8.40
C ASP A 160 -9.96 19.47 8.57
N LEU A 161 -9.13 18.87 7.73
CA LEU A 161 -7.68 19.01 7.80
C LEU A 161 -7.13 20.43 7.55
N MET A 162 -7.99 21.35 7.13
CA MET A 162 -7.63 22.73 6.76
C MET A 162 -8.43 23.80 7.50
N ARG A 163 -8.96 23.46 8.67
CA ARG A 163 -9.61 24.46 9.54
C ARG A 163 -8.63 25.31 10.30
#